data_20c2b4cb4e4ad2409dd0e0f5bd9d6e71
#
_entry.id   20c2b4cb4e4ad2409dd0e0f5bd9d6e71
#
_cell.length_a   1.000
_cell.length_b   1.000
_cell.length_c   1.000
_cell.angle_alpha   90.00
_cell.angle_beta   90.00
_cell.angle_gamma   90.00
#
_symmetry.space_group_name_H-M   'P 1'
#
loop_
_entity.id
_entity.type
_entity.pdbx_description
1 polymer ?
#
loop_
_entity_poly.entity_id
_entity_poly.type
_entity_poly.pdbx_seq_one_letter_code
_entity_poly.pdbx_strand_id
1 'polypeptide(L)' 'MKLSEFQRAVVDEFGSQYGNTLATDLVLGELGGRTAHQALDAGVPAREVWLALCRETGVPQSHWYGAGKPAPKP' A
#
# COMPACT_ATOMS: atom_id res chain seq x y z
N MET A 1 -10.93 -1.26 1.78
CA MET A 1 -10.12 -0.03 1.92
C MET A 1 -10.47 0.93 0.79
N LYS A 2 -10.72 2.16 1.13
CA LYS A 2 -10.97 3.20 0.12
C LYS A 2 -9.63 3.74 -0.38
N LEU A 3 -9.65 4.38 -1.55
CA LEU A 3 -8.43 4.97 -2.13
C LEU A 3 -7.82 6.00 -1.18
N SER A 4 -8.64 6.83 -0.54
CA SER A 4 -8.16 7.81 0.43
C SER A 4 -7.49 7.15 1.62
N GLU A 5 -8.00 6.01 2.07
CA GLU A 5 -7.39 5.25 3.15
C GLU A 5 -6.05 4.66 2.72
N PHE A 6 -5.97 4.18 1.48
CA PHE A 6 -4.73 3.68 0.91
C PHE A 6 -3.66 4.78 0.89
N GLN A 7 -4.03 5.95 0.38
CA GLN A 7 -3.10 7.08 0.30
C GLN A 7 -2.61 7.49 1.69
N ARG A 8 -3.52 7.53 2.67
CA ARG A 8 -3.16 7.86 4.03
C ARG A 8 -2.24 6.81 4.64
N ALA A 9 -2.51 5.54 4.41
CA ALA A 9 -1.68 4.46 4.91
C ALA A 9 -0.26 4.55 4.35
N VAL A 10 -0.13 4.85 3.07
CA VAL A 10 1.18 5.02 2.43
C VAL A 10 1.95 6.18 3.07
N VAL A 11 1.29 7.31 3.28
CA VAL A 11 1.94 8.46 3.93
C VAL A 11 2.31 8.14 5.37
N ASP A 12 1.42 7.49 6.11
CA ASP A 12 1.69 7.15 7.50
C ASP A 12 2.85 6.17 7.66
N GLU A 13 2.97 5.23 6.72
CA GLU A 13 4.02 4.20 6.81
C GLU A 13 5.35 4.66 6.22
N PHE A 14 5.33 5.37 5.11
CA PHE A 14 6.54 5.68 4.35
C PHE A 14 6.87 7.17 4.29
N GLY A 15 5.96 8.04 4.70
CA GLY A 15 6.10 9.47 4.51
C GLY A 15 5.57 9.90 3.14
N SER A 16 5.30 11.19 2.97
CA SER A 16 4.64 11.68 1.76
C SER A 16 5.52 11.54 0.51
N GLN A 17 6.80 11.91 0.61
CA GLN A 17 7.69 11.86 -0.57
C GLN A 17 8.05 10.43 -0.93
N TYR A 18 8.57 9.67 0.03
CA TYR A 18 8.99 8.30 -0.23
C TYR A 18 7.80 7.42 -0.58
N GLY A 19 6.67 7.62 0.10
CA GLY A 19 5.46 6.87 -0.20
C GLY A 19 4.96 7.12 -1.62
N ASN A 20 5.00 8.36 -2.07
CA ASN A 20 4.60 8.68 -3.43
C ASN A 20 5.55 8.03 -4.45
N THR A 21 6.85 8.06 -4.18
CA THR A 21 7.84 7.41 -5.04
C THR A 21 7.57 5.89 -5.12
N LEU A 22 7.32 5.25 -3.99
CA LEU A 22 7.01 3.82 -3.98
C LEU A 22 5.77 3.52 -4.80
N ALA A 23 4.71 4.32 -4.63
CA ALA A 23 3.45 4.07 -5.32
C ALA A 23 3.56 4.27 -6.83
N THR A 24 4.46 5.12 -7.28
CA THR A 24 4.60 5.43 -8.71
C THR A 24 5.71 4.64 -9.40
N ASP A 25 6.73 4.20 -8.66
CA ASP A 25 7.92 3.62 -9.27
C ASP A 25 8.16 2.15 -8.93
N LEU A 26 7.72 1.68 -7.77
CA LEU A 26 7.97 0.30 -7.37
C LEU A 26 7.05 -0.65 -8.12
N VAL A 27 7.66 -1.57 -8.88
CA VAL A 27 6.91 -2.60 -9.59
C VAL A 27 6.60 -3.74 -8.64
N LEU A 28 5.32 -4.11 -8.57
CA LEU A 28 4.85 -5.16 -7.67
C LEU A 28 4.59 -6.44 -8.45
N GLY A 29 5.43 -7.45 -8.24
CA GLY A 29 5.30 -8.72 -8.93
C GLY A 29 3.96 -9.39 -8.70
N GLU A 30 3.41 -9.27 -7.49
CA GLU A 30 2.10 -9.86 -7.15
C GLU A 30 0.96 -9.25 -7.96
N LEU A 31 1.16 -8.06 -8.51
CA LEU A 31 0.14 -7.37 -9.29
C LEU A 31 0.45 -7.40 -10.79
N GLY A 32 1.12 -8.44 -11.22
CA GLY A 32 1.44 -8.64 -12.63
C GLY A 32 2.50 -7.68 -13.16
N GLY A 33 3.39 -7.21 -12.30
CA GLY A 33 4.45 -6.29 -12.71
C GLY A 33 3.98 -4.86 -12.86
N ARG A 34 2.92 -4.48 -12.15
CA ARG A 34 2.41 -3.10 -12.14
C ARG A 34 2.85 -2.36 -10.90
N THR A 35 2.99 -1.04 -11.01
CA THR A 35 3.14 -0.20 -9.82
C THR A 35 1.79 -0.10 -9.11
N ALA A 36 1.81 0.42 -7.88
CA ALA A 36 0.57 0.61 -7.13
C ALA A 36 -0.42 1.49 -7.90
N HIS A 37 0.06 2.60 -8.48
CA HIS A 37 -0.82 3.48 -9.26
C HIS A 37 -1.38 2.78 -10.48
N GLN A 38 -0.56 2.02 -11.19
CA GLN A 38 -1.03 1.27 -12.37
C GLN A 38 -2.08 0.23 -12.00
N ALA A 39 -1.87 -0.46 -10.88
CA ALA A 39 -2.82 -1.45 -10.41
C ALA A 39 -4.16 -0.82 -10.03
N LEU A 40 -4.12 0.31 -9.32
CA LEU A 40 -5.33 1.03 -8.96
C LEU A 40 -6.08 1.50 -10.20
N ASP A 41 -5.36 2.02 -11.20
CA ASP A 41 -5.97 2.44 -12.46
C ASP A 41 -6.58 1.27 -13.23
N ALA A 42 -6.02 0.08 -13.06
CA ALA A 42 -6.54 -1.13 -13.70
C ALA A 42 -7.73 -1.73 -12.97
N GLY A 43 -8.12 -1.14 -11.82
CA GLY A 43 -9.29 -1.60 -11.08
C GLY A 43 -8.96 -2.59 -9.97
N VAL A 44 -7.69 -2.81 -9.65
CA VAL A 44 -7.32 -3.67 -8.51
C VAL A 44 -7.77 -3.00 -7.22
N PRO A 45 -8.44 -3.73 -6.31
CA PRO A 45 -8.88 -3.13 -5.05
C PRO A 45 -7.71 -2.52 -4.26
N ALA A 46 -7.94 -1.36 -3.68
CA ALA A 46 -6.90 -0.65 -2.94
C ALA A 46 -6.29 -1.49 -1.83
N ARG A 47 -7.10 -2.31 -1.16
CA ARG A 47 -6.61 -3.21 -0.12
C ARG A 47 -5.58 -4.20 -0.66
N GLU A 48 -5.84 -4.79 -1.81
CA GLU A 48 -4.91 -5.74 -2.42
C GLU A 48 -3.61 -5.05 -2.82
N VAL A 49 -3.71 -3.84 -3.36
CA VAL A 49 -2.53 -3.06 -3.71
C VAL A 49 -1.72 -2.74 -2.45
N TRP A 50 -2.39 -2.34 -1.38
CA TRP A 50 -1.73 -2.04 -0.11
C TRP A 50 -1.01 -3.26 0.46
N LEU A 51 -1.67 -4.41 0.47
CA LEU A 51 -1.06 -5.64 1.00
C LEU A 51 0.14 -6.08 0.15
N ALA A 52 0.05 -5.97 -1.17
CA ALA A 52 1.17 -6.29 -2.05
C ALA A 52 2.35 -5.35 -1.80
N LEU A 53 2.07 -4.06 -1.61
CA LEU A 53 3.09 -3.07 -1.30
C LEU A 53 3.78 -3.38 0.03
N CYS A 54 3.00 -3.73 1.05
CA CYS A 54 3.53 -4.08 2.36
C CYS A 54 4.45 -5.32 2.28
N ARG A 55 4.03 -6.34 1.56
CA ARG A 55 4.84 -7.55 1.41
C ARG A 55 6.13 -7.28 0.66
N GLU A 56 6.06 -6.48 -0.40
CA GLU A 56 7.23 -6.17 -1.21
C GLU A 56 8.27 -5.35 -0.44
N THR A 57 7.80 -4.44 0.42
CA THR A 57 8.69 -3.54 1.17
C THR A 57 9.05 -4.07 2.55
N GLY A 58 8.49 -5.20 2.97
CA GLY A 58 8.81 -5.79 4.25
C GLY A 58 8.15 -5.13 5.45
N VAL A 59 7.03 -4.46 5.24
CA VAL A 59 6.29 -3.85 6.35
C VAL A 59 5.75 -4.94 7.26
N PRO A 60 5.94 -4.83 8.60
CA PRO A 60 5.40 -5.82 9.54
C PRO A 60 3.89 -5.90 9.46
N GLN A 61 3.33 -7.10 9.66
CA GLN A 61 1.89 -7.30 9.64
C GLN A 61 1.15 -6.38 10.62
N SER A 62 1.79 -6.06 11.74
CA SER A 62 1.19 -5.15 12.72
C SER A 62 0.88 -3.77 12.15
N HIS A 63 1.53 -3.40 11.05
CA HIS A 63 1.33 -2.10 10.39
C HIS A 63 0.38 -2.18 9.19
N TRP A 64 -0.05 -3.37 8.80
CA TRP A 64 -0.86 -3.54 7.58
C TRP A 64 -2.22 -2.85 7.66
N TYR A 65 -2.69 -2.57 8.86
CA TYR A 65 -3.99 -1.92 9.07
C TYR A 65 -3.87 -0.43 9.39
N GLY A 66 -2.69 0.14 9.13
CA GLY A 66 -2.39 1.54 9.33
C GLY A 66 -1.25 1.73 10.30
N ALA A 67 -0.26 2.53 9.91
CA ALA A 67 0.89 2.84 10.76
C ALA A 67 0.42 3.54 12.03
N GLY A 68 0.95 3.13 13.17
CA GLY A 68 0.62 3.73 14.45
C GLY A 68 -0.76 3.44 14.98
N LYS A 69 -1.54 2.60 14.29
CA LYS A 69 -2.88 2.21 14.73
C LYS A 69 -2.88 0.74 15.12
N PRO A 70 -3.64 0.36 16.15
CA PRO A 70 -3.77 -1.05 16.48
C PRO A 70 -4.51 -1.78 15.34
N ALA A 71 -4.14 -3.03 15.12
CA ALA A 71 -4.87 -3.86 14.18
C ALA A 71 -6.33 -4.00 14.62
N PRO A 72 -7.27 -4.12 13.67
CA PRO A 72 -8.66 -4.37 14.04
C PRO A 72 -8.75 -5.63 14.88
N LYS A 73 -9.54 -5.57 15.92
CA LYS A 73 -9.74 -6.75 16.76
C LYS A 73 -10.66 -7.72 16.06
N PRO A 74 -10.38 -9.00 16.22
CA PRO A 74 -11.27 -10.02 15.67
C PRO A 74 -12.67 -9.93 16.23
#